data_1a6d8cb0eb56f5c6110d583387500a93
#
_entry.id   1a6d8cb0eb56f5c6110d583387500a93
#
_cell.length_a   1.000
_cell.length_b   1.000
_cell.length_c   1.000
_cell.angle_alpha   90.00
_cell.angle_beta   90.00
_cell.angle_gamma   90.00
#
_symmetry.space_group_name_H-M   'P 1'
#
loop_
_entity.id
_entity.type
_entity.pdbx_description
1 polymer ?
#
loop_
_entity_poly.entity_id
_entity_poly.type
_entity_poly.pdbx_seq_one_letter_code
_entity_poly.pdbx_strand_id
1 'polypeptide(L)'
;MSISVIGRFDEYAFQNISFFNPRAFEMVLVHYLNDRYGHENWENELSHIPRHHGPVDWLCHHHLPVFSASFKIYNRGEDPNYLVLPDQLFVFPITEHHFVKVSFRQDIYSFDKNNKPTFDTSPIQELQDNIFNSISLELGPETQAAYDKVKAEVGDMRLSEEFAPLKWPTNVYPPEPVSEMQQRLRAGS
;
A
#
# COMPACT_ATOMS: atom_id res chain seq x y z
N MET A 1 -11.30 -3.67 9.14
CA MET A 1 -11.39 -3.08 7.77
C MET A 1 -11.72 -1.60 7.91
N SER A 2 -11.07 -0.75 7.11
CA SER A 2 -11.45 0.66 6.96
C SER A 2 -11.51 1.06 5.49
N ILE A 3 -12.38 2.01 5.15
CA ILE A 3 -12.49 2.60 3.83
C ILE A 3 -12.30 4.10 3.99
N SER A 4 -11.41 4.68 3.18
CA SER A 4 -11.09 6.09 3.22
C SER A 4 -11.08 6.67 1.82
N VAL A 5 -11.60 7.87 1.65
CA VAL A 5 -11.44 8.68 0.44
C VAL A 5 -10.30 9.65 0.71
N ILE A 6 -9.31 9.60 -0.16
CA ILE A 6 -8.09 10.40 -0.08
C ILE A 6 -8.07 11.36 -1.28
N GLY A 7 -7.75 12.61 -1.03
CA GLY A 7 -7.66 13.56 -2.13
C GLY A 7 -7.33 14.98 -1.69
N ARG A 8 -7.27 15.88 -2.68
CA ARG A 8 -6.95 17.30 -2.53
C ARG A 8 -5.62 17.52 -1.82
N PHE A 9 -4.56 17.05 -2.46
CA PHE A 9 -3.22 17.41 -2.03
C PHE A 9 -2.96 18.87 -2.39
N ASP A 10 -2.59 19.68 -1.40
CA ASP A 10 -2.38 21.12 -1.55
C ASP A 10 -1.06 21.45 -2.26
N GLU A 11 -0.17 20.46 -2.41
CA GLU A 11 1.10 20.63 -3.08
C GLU A 11 0.89 21.00 -4.57
N TYR A 12 1.59 22.02 -5.01
CA TYR A 12 1.53 22.53 -6.38
C TYR A 12 1.73 21.42 -7.44
N ALA A 13 2.57 20.44 -7.14
CA ALA A 13 2.85 19.30 -8.02
C ALA A 13 1.61 18.46 -8.37
N PHE A 14 0.56 18.48 -7.52
CA PHE A 14 -0.62 17.63 -7.68
C PHE A 14 -1.87 18.39 -8.10
N GLN A 15 -1.82 19.73 -8.19
CA GLN A 15 -2.98 20.56 -8.49
C GLN A 15 -3.50 20.42 -9.93
N ASN A 16 -2.63 20.06 -10.88
CA ASN A 16 -2.93 20.04 -12.31
C ASN A 16 -2.79 18.64 -12.93
N ILE A 17 -2.80 17.58 -12.11
CA ILE A 17 -2.71 16.22 -12.59
C ILE A 17 -4.01 15.48 -12.31
N SER A 18 -4.39 14.59 -13.23
CA SER A 18 -5.55 13.72 -13.04
C SER A 18 -5.11 12.39 -12.45
N PHE A 19 -5.77 11.96 -11.37
CA PHE A 19 -5.54 10.62 -10.78
C PHE A 19 -6.05 9.50 -11.68
N PHE A 20 -6.76 9.82 -12.76
CA PHE A 20 -7.07 8.86 -13.81
C PHE A 20 -5.89 8.58 -14.75
N ASN A 21 -4.83 9.38 -14.70
CA ASN A 21 -3.58 9.04 -15.37
C ASN A 21 -2.79 8.05 -14.50
N PRO A 22 -2.48 6.83 -14.97
CA PRO A 22 -1.83 5.81 -14.15
C PRO A 22 -0.48 6.26 -13.55
N ARG A 23 0.32 7.00 -14.32
CA ARG A 23 1.64 7.49 -13.84
C ARG A 23 1.49 8.60 -12.82
N ALA A 24 0.54 9.50 -13.01
CA ALA A 24 0.22 10.52 -12.04
C ALA A 24 -0.33 9.91 -10.75
N PHE A 25 -1.19 8.89 -10.86
CA PHE A 25 -1.70 8.16 -9.70
C PHE A 25 -0.59 7.46 -8.91
N GLU A 26 0.36 6.81 -9.59
CA GLU A 26 1.53 6.20 -8.95
C GLU A 26 2.35 7.26 -8.17
N MET A 27 2.56 8.44 -8.74
CA MET A 27 3.24 9.55 -8.04
C MET A 27 2.48 10.03 -6.80
N VAL A 28 1.17 10.20 -6.93
CA VAL A 28 0.28 10.58 -5.82
C VAL A 28 0.29 9.52 -4.72
N LEU A 29 0.27 8.26 -5.10
CA LEU A 29 0.32 7.15 -4.15
C LEU A 29 1.66 7.11 -3.40
N VAL A 30 2.77 7.35 -4.10
CA VAL A 30 4.11 7.50 -3.47
C VAL A 30 4.09 8.61 -2.43
N HIS A 31 3.57 9.79 -2.81
CA HIS A 31 3.48 10.93 -1.90
C HIS A 31 2.63 10.60 -0.67
N TYR A 32 1.43 10.07 -0.88
CA TYR A 32 0.53 9.67 0.20
C TYR A 32 1.17 8.66 1.16
N LEU A 33 1.84 7.64 0.63
CA LEU A 33 2.48 6.63 1.46
C LEU A 33 3.68 7.20 2.23
N ASN A 34 4.47 8.10 1.62
CA ASN A 34 5.56 8.79 2.29
C ASN A 34 5.05 9.69 3.42
N ASP A 35 3.98 10.46 3.17
CA ASP A 35 3.36 11.30 4.19
C ASP A 35 2.79 10.46 5.34
N ARG A 36 2.12 9.35 5.01
CA ARG A 36 1.43 8.52 6.00
C ARG A 36 2.34 7.63 6.84
N TYR A 37 3.39 7.09 6.23
CA TYR A 37 4.24 6.06 6.85
C TYR A 37 5.72 6.46 6.87
N GLY A 38 6.15 7.30 5.94
CA GLY A 38 7.57 7.64 5.76
C GLY A 38 8.14 8.40 6.95
N HIS A 39 7.40 9.37 7.50
CA HIS A 39 7.88 10.17 8.63
C HIS A 39 8.19 9.31 9.87
N GLU A 40 7.37 8.29 10.16
CA GLU A 40 7.62 7.39 11.29
C GLU A 40 8.89 6.54 11.09
N ASN A 41 9.33 6.36 9.87
CA ASN A 41 10.60 5.68 9.56
C ASN A 41 11.82 6.57 9.85
N TRP A 42 11.64 7.90 9.74
CA TRP A 42 12.72 8.87 9.96
C TRP A 42 12.84 9.35 11.41
N GLU A 43 11.73 9.41 12.13
CA GLU A 43 11.70 9.90 13.51
C GLU A 43 12.30 8.91 14.50
N ASN A 44 12.47 7.66 14.13
CA ASN A 44 13.01 6.64 15.00
C ASN A 44 14.55 6.62 14.93
N GLU A 45 15.19 7.66 15.45
CA GLU A 45 16.66 7.80 15.51
C GLU A 45 17.37 6.66 16.26
N LEU A 46 16.63 5.88 17.05
CA LEU A 46 17.19 4.81 17.89
C LEU A 46 17.27 3.46 17.19
N SER A 47 16.57 3.27 16.08
CA SER A 47 16.64 2.03 15.31
C SER A 47 17.04 2.33 13.87
N HIS A 48 18.13 1.76 13.41
CA HIS A 48 18.51 1.77 11.98
C HIS A 48 17.55 0.97 11.11
N ILE A 49 16.38 0.60 11.62
CA ILE A 49 15.43 -0.27 11.01
C ILE A 49 14.10 0.48 10.87
N PRO A 50 13.57 0.66 9.66
CA PRO A 50 12.35 1.40 9.44
C PRO A 50 11.17 0.71 10.14
N ARG A 51 10.27 1.52 10.69
CA ARG A 51 9.04 1.06 11.34
C ARG A 51 8.07 0.44 10.33
N HIS A 52 7.97 1.05 9.15
CA HIS A 52 7.11 0.58 8.08
C HIS A 52 7.94 0.08 6.91
N HIS A 53 7.50 -1.02 6.32
CA HIS A 53 8.11 -1.61 5.15
C HIS A 53 7.05 -1.94 4.10
N GLY A 54 7.24 -1.42 2.90
CA GLY A 54 6.34 -1.62 1.76
C GLY A 54 6.37 -0.42 0.79
N PRO A 55 5.53 -0.44 -0.25
CA PRO A 55 4.60 -1.52 -0.58
C PRO A 55 5.32 -2.78 -1.06
N VAL A 56 4.83 -3.93 -0.63
CA VAL A 56 5.26 -5.24 -1.13
C VAL A 56 4.05 -6.01 -1.65
N ASP A 57 4.29 -7.06 -2.43
CA ASP A 57 3.25 -7.86 -3.06
C ASP A 57 2.27 -7.01 -3.89
N TRP A 58 2.84 -6.09 -4.69
CA TRP A 58 2.07 -5.25 -5.59
C TRP A 58 1.36 -6.10 -6.64
N LEU A 59 0.04 -5.94 -6.73
CA LEU A 59 -0.80 -6.67 -7.68
C LEU A 59 -1.81 -5.71 -8.33
N CYS A 60 -1.77 -5.61 -9.66
CA CYS A 60 -2.75 -4.87 -10.45
C CYS A 60 -4.02 -5.70 -10.63
N HIS A 61 -5.18 -5.05 -10.50
CA HIS A 61 -6.50 -5.66 -10.70
C HIS A 61 -7.21 -5.02 -11.88
N HIS A 62 -8.10 -5.78 -12.54
CA HIS A 62 -8.76 -5.36 -13.79
C HIS A 62 -10.29 -5.52 -13.77
N HIS A 63 -10.88 -5.76 -12.59
CA HIS A 63 -12.33 -5.98 -12.47
C HIS A 63 -13.13 -4.67 -12.31
N LEU A 64 -12.46 -3.55 -12.04
CA LEU A 64 -13.09 -2.22 -11.99
C LEU A 64 -13.00 -1.51 -13.35
N PRO A 65 -13.87 -0.53 -13.63
CA PRO A 65 -13.80 0.29 -14.84
C PRO A 65 -12.55 1.19 -14.90
N VAL A 66 -11.90 1.38 -13.79
CA VAL A 66 -10.61 2.09 -13.63
C VAL A 66 -9.53 1.11 -13.20
N PHE A 67 -8.28 1.48 -13.36
CA PHE A 67 -7.19 0.67 -12.80
C PHE A 67 -7.24 0.62 -11.28
N SER A 68 -6.79 -0.48 -10.72
CA SER A 68 -6.71 -0.69 -9.28
C SER A 68 -5.53 -1.57 -8.92
N ALA A 69 -5.05 -1.44 -7.70
CA ALA A 69 -3.96 -2.26 -7.21
C ALA A 69 -4.15 -2.61 -5.74
N SER A 70 -3.60 -3.75 -5.35
CA SER A 70 -3.43 -4.12 -3.95
C SER A 70 -1.96 -4.31 -3.61
N PHE A 71 -1.63 -4.10 -2.35
CA PHE A 71 -0.27 -4.28 -1.83
C PHE A 71 -0.31 -4.39 -0.30
N LYS A 72 0.83 -4.73 0.28
CA LYS A 72 0.98 -4.86 1.73
C LYS A 72 1.98 -3.84 2.28
N ILE A 73 1.69 -3.34 3.48
CA ILE A 73 2.61 -2.55 4.30
C ILE A 73 2.84 -3.31 5.60
N TYR A 74 4.07 -3.72 5.85
CA TYR A 74 4.45 -4.30 7.13
C TYR A 74 4.69 -3.19 8.14
N ASN A 75 4.06 -3.30 9.30
CA ASN A 75 4.30 -2.43 10.44
C ASN A 75 5.14 -3.21 11.45
N ARG A 76 6.31 -2.70 11.78
CA ARG A 76 7.15 -3.25 12.82
C ARG A 76 6.73 -2.65 14.16
N GLY A 77 6.31 -3.47 15.09
CA GLY A 77 6.09 -3.06 16.47
C GLY A 77 7.39 -2.60 17.13
N GLU A 78 7.27 -1.97 18.29
CA GLU A 78 8.42 -1.57 19.12
C GLU A 78 9.26 -2.78 19.58
N ASP A 79 8.62 -3.95 19.70
CA ASP A 79 9.30 -5.21 20.02
C ASP A 79 9.68 -5.93 18.71
N PRO A 80 11.01 -6.06 18.43
CA PRO A 80 11.48 -6.74 17.22
C PRO A 80 11.13 -8.24 17.18
N ASN A 81 10.68 -8.81 18.29
CA ASN A 81 10.24 -10.20 18.36
C ASN A 81 8.77 -10.37 17.96
N TYR A 82 8.01 -9.29 17.84
CA TYR A 82 6.64 -9.35 17.36
C TYR A 82 6.59 -9.34 15.84
N LEU A 83 6.09 -10.42 15.27
CA LEU A 83 5.72 -10.43 13.86
C LEU A 83 4.40 -9.67 13.73
N VAL A 84 4.48 -8.47 13.19
CA VAL A 84 3.28 -7.73 12.83
C VAL A 84 2.85 -8.21 11.45
N LEU A 85 1.61 -8.65 11.34
CA LEU A 85 1.02 -8.96 10.04
C LEU A 85 0.89 -7.67 9.22
N PRO A 86 1.05 -7.76 7.90
CA PRO A 86 0.94 -6.59 7.06
C PRO A 86 -0.48 -6.04 7.04
N ASP A 87 -0.59 -4.71 7.02
CA ASP A 87 -1.78 -4.05 6.53
C ASP A 87 -1.92 -4.36 5.03
N GLN A 88 -3.03 -4.93 4.62
CA GLN A 88 -3.33 -5.12 3.20
C GLN A 88 -4.18 -3.95 2.71
N LEU A 89 -3.73 -3.33 1.62
CA LEU A 89 -4.37 -2.17 1.04
C LEU A 89 -4.86 -2.49 -0.38
N PHE A 90 -6.00 -1.91 -0.73
CA PHE A 90 -6.54 -1.88 -2.08
C PHE A 90 -6.88 -0.44 -2.44
N VAL A 91 -6.40 0.04 -3.60
CA VAL A 91 -6.49 1.44 -4.01
C VAL A 91 -6.98 1.57 -5.45
N PHE A 92 -7.80 2.58 -5.71
CA PHE A 92 -8.27 2.93 -7.05
C PHE A 92 -8.76 4.38 -7.10
N PRO A 93 -8.56 5.11 -8.21
CA PRO A 93 -9.08 6.47 -8.37
C PRO A 93 -10.60 6.45 -8.55
N ILE A 94 -11.28 7.47 -8.02
CA ILE A 94 -12.73 7.66 -8.17
C ILE A 94 -13.10 8.99 -8.84
N THR A 95 -12.17 9.96 -8.83
CA THR A 95 -12.27 11.21 -9.58
C THR A 95 -10.86 11.65 -10.02
N GLU A 96 -10.76 12.77 -10.73
CA GLU A 96 -9.47 13.34 -11.12
C GLU A 96 -8.58 13.71 -9.94
N HIS A 97 -9.13 13.85 -8.72
CA HIS A 97 -8.39 14.34 -7.56
C HIS A 97 -8.63 13.51 -6.29
N HIS A 98 -9.33 12.38 -6.41
CA HIS A 98 -9.62 11.53 -5.26
C HIS A 98 -9.43 10.05 -5.61
N PHE A 99 -8.95 9.30 -4.64
CA PHE A 99 -8.91 7.84 -4.70
C PHE A 99 -9.48 7.21 -3.45
N VAL A 100 -9.94 5.99 -3.56
CA VAL A 100 -10.36 5.15 -2.45
C VAL A 100 -9.18 4.30 -2.00
N LYS A 101 -9.04 4.20 -0.69
CA LYS A 101 -8.19 3.21 -0.02
C LYS A 101 -9.06 2.33 0.85
N VAL A 102 -9.08 1.05 0.56
CA VAL A 102 -9.60 0.01 1.47
C VAL A 102 -8.43 -0.62 2.16
N SER A 103 -8.46 -0.71 3.49
CA SER A 103 -7.38 -1.32 4.25
C SER A 103 -7.89 -2.36 5.23
N PHE A 104 -7.18 -3.47 5.30
CA PHE A 104 -7.35 -4.50 6.31
C PHE A 104 -6.12 -4.51 7.20
N ARG A 105 -6.36 -4.36 8.49
CA ARG A 105 -5.37 -4.60 9.53
C ARG A 105 -5.71 -5.91 10.21
N GLN A 106 -4.70 -6.74 10.37
CA GLN A 106 -4.82 -7.99 11.10
C GLN A 106 -4.06 -7.86 12.42
N ASP A 107 -4.80 -7.91 13.51
CA ASP A 107 -4.20 -7.98 14.84
C ASP A 107 -4.24 -9.45 15.28
N ILE A 108 -3.13 -10.17 15.12
CA ILE A 108 -2.98 -11.55 15.60
C ILE A 108 -2.16 -11.52 16.89
N TYR A 109 -2.71 -12.09 17.93
CA TYR A 109 -2.12 -12.09 19.27
C TYR A 109 -1.60 -13.47 19.71
N SER A 110 -1.68 -14.46 18.84
CA SER A 110 -1.29 -15.84 19.19
C SER A 110 -0.24 -16.37 18.24
N PHE A 111 1.01 -16.39 18.73
CA PHE A 111 2.17 -16.88 17.99
C PHE A 111 2.88 -17.99 18.74
N ASP A 112 3.47 -18.93 18.01
CA ASP A 112 4.35 -19.93 18.55
C ASP A 112 5.76 -19.35 18.87
N LYS A 113 6.62 -20.20 19.43
CA LYS A 113 8.02 -19.84 19.75
C LYS A 113 8.88 -19.44 18.54
N ASN A 114 8.40 -19.67 17.32
CA ASN A 114 9.06 -19.31 16.07
C ASN A 114 8.39 -18.08 15.41
N ASN A 115 7.55 -17.35 16.15
CA ASN A 115 6.77 -16.21 15.66
C ASN A 115 5.83 -16.54 14.48
N LYS A 116 5.33 -17.79 14.42
CA LYS A 116 4.29 -18.15 13.46
C LYS A 116 2.93 -18.14 14.15
N PRO A 117 1.86 -17.67 13.46
CA PRO A 117 0.51 -17.78 14.00
C PRO A 117 0.22 -19.22 14.43
N THR A 118 -0.40 -19.40 15.60
CA THR A 118 -0.75 -20.73 16.14
C THR A 118 -2.00 -21.31 15.52
N PHE A 119 -2.61 -20.61 14.59
CA PHE A 119 -3.81 -21.03 13.87
C PHE A 119 -3.67 -20.74 12.37
N ASP A 120 -4.51 -21.38 11.57
CA ASP A 120 -4.56 -21.18 10.14
C ASP A 120 -5.11 -19.79 9.81
N THR A 121 -4.33 -18.96 9.13
CA THR A 121 -4.71 -17.60 8.70
C THR A 121 -5.31 -17.57 7.30
N SER A 122 -5.34 -18.68 6.58
CA SER A 122 -5.85 -18.75 5.20
C SER A 122 -7.32 -18.31 5.05
N PRO A 123 -8.23 -18.59 6.00
CA PRO A 123 -9.61 -18.08 5.90
C PRO A 123 -9.70 -16.54 5.95
N ILE A 124 -8.78 -15.90 6.68
CA ILE A 124 -8.73 -14.43 6.76
C ILE A 124 -8.28 -13.86 5.42
N GLN A 125 -7.26 -14.47 4.81
CA GLN A 125 -6.76 -14.07 3.50
C GLN A 125 -7.85 -14.26 2.42
N GLU A 126 -8.50 -15.41 2.42
CA GLU A 126 -9.61 -15.69 1.50
C GLU A 126 -10.75 -14.67 1.65
N LEU A 127 -11.10 -14.32 2.88
CA LEU A 127 -12.11 -13.28 3.14
C LEU A 127 -11.69 -11.91 2.58
N GLN A 128 -10.43 -11.53 2.75
CA GLN A 128 -9.90 -10.27 2.21
C GLN A 128 -9.95 -10.25 0.69
N ASP A 129 -9.52 -11.32 0.04
CA ASP A 129 -9.51 -11.45 -1.40
C ASP A 129 -10.95 -11.45 -1.96
N ASN A 130 -11.89 -12.12 -1.29
CA ASN A 130 -13.30 -12.10 -1.64
C ASN A 130 -13.90 -10.70 -1.51
N ILE A 131 -13.55 -9.95 -0.47
CA ILE A 131 -14.01 -8.56 -0.31
C ILE A 131 -13.45 -7.69 -1.43
N PHE A 132 -12.14 -7.76 -1.74
CA PHE A 132 -11.56 -6.97 -2.82
C PHE A 132 -12.23 -7.30 -4.17
N ASN A 133 -12.45 -8.56 -4.46
CA ASN A 133 -13.09 -9.01 -5.69
C ASN A 133 -14.60 -8.65 -5.77
N SER A 134 -15.23 -8.40 -4.62
CA SER A 134 -16.64 -7.99 -4.55
C SER A 134 -16.84 -6.48 -4.73
N ILE A 135 -15.77 -5.68 -4.68
CA ILE A 135 -15.87 -4.24 -4.89
C ILE A 135 -16.31 -3.98 -6.31
N SER A 136 -17.37 -3.20 -6.45
CA SER A 136 -17.84 -2.68 -7.73
C SER A 136 -17.80 -1.15 -7.72
N LEU A 137 -17.56 -0.57 -8.89
CA LEU A 137 -17.53 0.88 -9.07
C LEU A 137 -18.36 1.24 -10.30
N GLU A 138 -19.23 2.21 -10.15
CA GLU A 138 -19.93 2.85 -11.23
C GLU A 138 -19.54 4.34 -11.26
N LEU A 139 -19.07 4.79 -12.43
CA LEU A 139 -18.70 6.19 -12.63
C LEU A 139 -19.94 6.96 -13.07
N GLY A 140 -20.23 8.08 -12.40
CA GLY A 140 -21.25 9.01 -12.87
C GLY A 140 -20.84 9.66 -14.21
N PRO A 141 -21.79 10.22 -14.98
CA PRO A 141 -21.53 10.70 -16.35
C PRO A 141 -20.39 11.70 -16.47
N GLU A 142 -20.26 12.64 -15.54
CA GLU A 142 -19.19 13.64 -15.53
C GLU A 142 -17.83 13.00 -15.28
N THR A 143 -17.77 12.08 -14.32
CA THR A 143 -16.55 11.35 -13.96
C THR A 143 -16.12 10.42 -15.09
N GLN A 144 -17.08 9.76 -15.73
CA GLN A 144 -16.81 8.91 -16.91
C GLN A 144 -16.24 9.74 -18.06
N ALA A 145 -16.80 10.92 -18.33
CA ALA A 145 -16.29 11.81 -19.38
C ALA A 145 -14.85 12.29 -19.08
N ALA A 146 -14.54 12.61 -17.82
CA ALA A 146 -13.19 12.95 -17.39
C ALA A 146 -12.21 11.77 -17.57
N TYR A 147 -12.63 10.56 -17.19
CA TYR A 147 -11.85 9.34 -17.37
C TYR A 147 -11.56 9.07 -18.85
N ASP A 148 -12.59 9.15 -19.70
CA ASP A 148 -12.48 8.89 -21.15
C ASP A 148 -11.55 9.91 -21.84
N LYS A 149 -11.58 11.17 -21.39
CA LYS A 149 -10.65 12.20 -21.87
C LYS A 149 -9.22 11.82 -21.55
N VAL A 150 -8.91 11.48 -20.30
CA VAL A 150 -7.56 11.07 -19.90
C VAL A 150 -7.12 9.81 -20.65
N LYS A 151 -8.02 8.85 -20.82
CA LYS A 151 -7.75 7.62 -21.57
C LYS A 151 -7.39 7.91 -23.04
N ALA A 152 -8.04 8.86 -23.67
CA ALA A 152 -7.74 9.28 -25.04
C ALA A 152 -6.38 9.98 -25.15
N GLU A 153 -5.98 10.74 -24.11
CA GLU A 153 -4.70 11.47 -24.07
C GLU A 153 -3.51 10.56 -23.76
N VAL A 154 -3.68 9.62 -22.80
CA VAL A 154 -2.61 8.79 -22.28
C VAL A 154 -2.39 7.51 -23.10
N GLY A 155 -3.47 6.93 -23.62
CA GLY A 155 -3.46 5.68 -24.38
C GLY A 155 -3.26 4.43 -23.54
N ASP A 156 -2.18 4.30 -22.80
CA ASP A 156 -1.93 3.15 -21.91
C ASP A 156 -2.42 3.45 -20.48
N MET A 157 -3.52 2.81 -20.12
CA MET A 157 -4.17 2.96 -18.80
C MET A 157 -3.75 1.91 -17.77
N ARG A 158 -2.67 1.16 -18.04
CA ARG A 158 -2.17 0.18 -17.08
C ARG A 158 -1.26 0.81 -16.04
N LEU A 159 -1.37 0.35 -14.81
CA LEU A 159 -0.36 0.61 -13.78
C LEU A 159 0.94 -0.15 -14.09
N SER A 160 2.03 0.29 -13.51
CA SER A 160 3.29 -0.45 -13.54
C SER A 160 3.11 -1.83 -12.91
N GLU A 161 3.66 -2.87 -13.54
CA GLU A 161 3.62 -4.24 -13.01
C GLU A 161 4.45 -4.34 -11.72
N GLU A 162 5.52 -3.55 -11.61
CA GLU A 162 6.31 -3.41 -10.41
C GLU A 162 6.23 -1.98 -9.90
N PHE A 163 5.80 -1.81 -8.65
CA PHE A 163 5.78 -0.50 -8.01
C PHE A 163 7.18 -0.15 -7.51
N ALA A 164 8.07 0.13 -8.46
CA ALA A 164 9.48 0.42 -8.21
C ALA A 164 9.80 1.80 -7.59
N PRO A 165 8.93 2.85 -7.63
CA PRO A 165 9.30 4.17 -7.14
C PRO A 165 9.40 4.27 -5.62
N LEU A 166 8.76 3.39 -4.86
CA LEU A 166 8.86 3.39 -3.41
C LEU A 166 10.06 2.59 -2.95
N LYS A 167 11.23 3.13 -3.16
CA LYS A 167 12.42 2.75 -2.39
C LYS A 167 12.37 3.51 -1.07
N TRP A 168 11.78 2.92 -0.12
CA TRP A 168 11.67 3.44 1.22
C TRP A 168 12.81 3.09 2.11
N PRO A 169 13.17 4.10 2.90
CA PRO A 169 13.78 5.36 2.46
C PRO A 169 14.98 5.01 1.60
N THR A 170 15.59 5.93 0.88
CA THR A 170 16.73 5.69 -0.03
C THR A 170 17.89 4.91 0.61
N ASN A 171 17.88 4.72 1.93
CA ASN A 171 18.87 4.01 2.73
C ASN A 171 18.32 2.71 3.34
N VAL A 172 17.10 2.31 3.06
CA VAL A 172 16.56 1.03 3.56
C VAL A 172 17.00 -0.07 2.63
N TYR A 173 17.82 -0.94 3.17
CA TYR A 173 18.15 -2.20 2.54
C TYR A 173 16.85 -3.00 2.31
N PRO A 174 16.76 -3.80 1.24
CA PRO A 174 15.64 -4.72 1.07
C PRO A 174 15.46 -5.52 2.36
N PRO A 175 14.21 -5.89 2.71
CA PRO A 175 13.95 -6.62 3.94
C PRO A 175 14.81 -7.86 3.97
N GLU A 176 15.62 -7.94 4.99
CA GLU A 176 16.27 -9.20 5.29
C GLU A 176 15.19 -10.21 5.67
N PRO A 177 15.32 -11.46 5.26
CA PRO A 177 14.48 -12.52 5.79
C PRO A 177 14.44 -12.41 7.32
N VAL A 178 13.26 -12.52 7.92
CA VAL A 178 13.06 -12.35 9.38
C VAL A 178 14.08 -13.14 10.20
N SER A 179 14.51 -14.31 9.67
CA SER A 179 15.56 -15.15 10.26
C SER A 179 16.94 -14.48 10.33
N GLU A 180 17.35 -13.74 9.30
CA GLU A 180 18.66 -13.05 9.29
C GLU A 180 18.63 -11.80 10.16
N MET A 181 17.51 -11.10 10.18
CA MET A 181 17.31 -9.96 11.05
C MET A 181 17.35 -10.33 12.53
N GLN A 182 16.71 -11.44 12.91
CA GLN A 182 16.77 -11.95 14.29
C GLN A 182 18.17 -12.37 14.70
N GLN A 183 18.98 -12.90 13.79
CA GLN A 183 20.37 -13.27 14.07
C GLN A 183 21.26 -12.05 14.30
N ARG A 184 21.10 -10.96 13.55
CA ARG A 184 21.86 -9.73 13.75
C ARG A 184 21.52 -9.02 15.06
N LEU A 185 20.26 -8.98 15.45
CA LEU A 185 19.82 -8.41 16.73
C LEU A 185 20.38 -9.19 17.93
N ARG A 186 20.57 -10.50 17.80
CA ARG A 186 21.19 -11.34 18.84
C ARG A 186 22.70 -11.24 18.90
N ALA A 187 23.36 -10.90 17.80
CA ALA A 187 24.81 -10.76 17.71
C ALA A 187 25.32 -9.38 18.15
N GLY A 188 24.45 -8.39 18.26
CA GLY A 188 24.76 -7.01 18.68
C GLY A 188 24.44 -6.69 20.14
N SER A 189 23.96 -7.66 20.90
CA SER A 189 23.72 -7.60 22.34
C SER A 189 24.77 -8.43 23.08
#